data_c1564eaff85ebf17596174fd815c5a0f
#
_entry.id   c1564eaff85ebf17596174fd815c5a0f
#
_cell.length_a   1.000
_cell.length_b   1.000
_cell.length_c   1.000
_cell.angle_alpha   90.00
_cell.angle_beta   90.00
_cell.angle_gamma   90.00
#
_symmetry.space_group_name_H-M   'P 1'
#
loop_
_entity.id
_entity.type
_entity.pdbx_description
1 polymer ?
#
loop_
_entity_poly.entity_id
_entity_poly.type
_entity_poly.pdbx_seq_one_letter_code
_entity_poly.pdbx_strand_id
1 'polypeptide(L)'
;SYLTQALGLTVQNFVSAATGIAVLFALIRGFIKVKSSGLGSFWVDLTRIVVHILLPLNLVISLLLVGGGVIQNLKSAETVSLVEPIAVSAEGEILEDAVIDLDTETVTVDGEIVSNAQIVTEQFVPMGPAASQVAIKQTGTNGGGYMGVNSAHPLENPNAFTNLIEMISILLIPAALCFTFGSAVKNKKQGVAIFMAMFLCLVVALGCIAVTEQVGTPQLAQNGAVNMSMAEQAGGNMEGKETRFGIAGSSTWAAFTTAASNGSVNSMHDSYTPLGGMVTMLLMQLGEVVFGGVGCGLYGMLAFAILTVFI
;
A
#
# COMPACT_ATOMS: atom_id res chain seq x y z
N SER A 1 15.70 -12.17 5.55
CA SER A 1 15.05 -13.50 5.55
C SER A 1 13.58 -13.33 5.92
N TYR A 2 12.71 -14.23 5.45
CA TYR A 2 11.27 -14.17 5.78
C TYR A 2 10.99 -14.31 7.30
N LEU A 3 11.87 -14.93 8.06
CA LEU A 3 11.77 -15.02 9.51
C LEU A 3 11.82 -13.62 10.15
N THR A 4 12.73 -12.76 9.70
CA THR A 4 12.84 -11.36 10.15
C THR A 4 11.58 -10.58 9.78
N GLN A 5 11.07 -10.76 8.58
CA GLN A 5 9.81 -10.16 8.11
C GLN A 5 8.63 -10.63 8.97
N ALA A 6 8.47 -11.93 9.20
CA ALA A 6 7.36 -12.48 9.96
C ALA A 6 7.43 -12.12 11.46
N LEU A 7 8.57 -12.29 12.12
CA LEU A 7 8.71 -11.99 13.55
C LEU A 7 8.86 -10.50 13.84
N GLY A 8 9.52 -9.75 12.97
CA GLY A 8 9.70 -8.31 13.14
C GLY A 8 8.47 -7.53 12.68
N LEU A 9 8.30 -7.40 11.37
CA LEU A 9 7.30 -6.50 10.80
C LEU A 9 5.86 -6.98 11.04
N THR A 10 5.57 -8.28 10.89
CA THR A 10 4.20 -8.76 11.09
C THR A 10 3.74 -8.56 12.53
N VAL A 11 4.59 -8.92 13.52
CA VAL A 11 4.27 -8.72 14.94
C VAL A 11 4.14 -7.24 15.25
N GLN A 12 5.07 -6.42 14.76
CA GLN A 12 5.02 -4.96 14.94
C GLN A 12 3.71 -4.38 14.38
N ASN A 13 3.27 -4.80 13.21
CA ASN A 13 2.03 -4.33 12.59
C ASN A 13 0.79 -4.69 13.44
N PHE A 14 0.72 -5.90 13.99
CA PHE A 14 -0.35 -6.28 14.92
C PHE A 14 -0.34 -5.43 16.19
N VAL A 15 0.82 -5.27 16.81
CA VAL A 15 0.94 -4.55 18.10
C VAL A 15 0.69 -3.05 17.91
N SER A 16 1.18 -2.45 16.82
CA SER A 16 0.97 -1.04 16.48
C SER A 16 -0.51 -0.74 16.26
N ALA A 17 -1.18 -1.51 15.42
CA ALA A 17 -2.62 -1.35 15.16
C ALA A 17 -3.45 -1.51 16.44
N ALA A 18 -3.17 -2.55 17.24
CA ALA A 18 -3.87 -2.78 18.49
C ALA A 18 -3.63 -1.65 19.50
N THR A 19 -2.43 -1.09 19.55
CA THR A 19 -2.09 0.06 20.39
C THR A 19 -2.90 1.29 20.00
N GLY A 20 -2.97 1.62 18.72
CA GLY A 20 -3.76 2.75 18.23
C GLY A 20 -5.24 2.66 18.59
N ILE A 21 -5.85 1.49 18.41
CA ILE A 21 -7.25 1.25 18.81
C ILE A 21 -7.43 1.31 20.34
N ALA A 22 -6.51 0.73 21.12
CA ALA A 22 -6.58 0.73 22.57
C ALA A 22 -6.50 2.15 23.16
N VAL A 23 -5.60 2.98 22.61
CA VAL A 23 -5.48 4.40 22.98
C VAL A 23 -6.76 5.17 22.60
N LEU A 24 -7.31 4.94 21.41
CA LEU A 24 -8.58 5.53 21.01
C LEU A 24 -9.71 5.15 21.97
N PHE A 25 -9.82 3.89 22.36
CA PHE A 25 -10.85 3.46 23.31
C PHE A 25 -10.67 4.09 24.69
N ALA A 26 -9.44 4.27 25.16
CA ALA A 26 -9.17 5.01 26.39
C ALA A 26 -9.66 6.46 26.28
N LEU A 27 -9.38 7.14 25.17
CA LEU A 27 -9.84 8.50 24.89
C LEU A 27 -11.37 8.59 24.84
N ILE A 28 -12.02 7.70 24.13
CA ILE A 28 -13.51 7.64 24.05
C ILE A 28 -14.12 7.45 25.44
N ARG A 29 -13.55 6.56 26.26
CA ARG A 29 -13.98 6.37 27.65
C ARG A 29 -13.81 7.64 28.46
N GLY A 30 -12.73 8.41 28.24
CA GLY A 30 -12.52 9.72 28.86
C GLY A 30 -13.63 10.72 28.55
N PHE A 31 -14.11 10.76 27.32
CA PHE A 31 -15.24 11.64 26.93
C PHE A 31 -16.59 11.22 27.53
N ILE A 32 -16.80 9.92 27.74
CA ILE A 32 -18.11 9.40 28.17
C ILE A 32 -18.23 9.41 29.70
N LYS A 33 -17.14 9.18 30.42
CA LYS A 33 -17.15 8.98 31.87
C LYS A 33 -16.98 10.28 32.64
N VAL A 34 -18.05 10.77 33.25
CA VAL A 34 -18.07 12.04 34.01
C VAL A 34 -17.40 11.91 35.40
N LYS A 35 -17.37 10.71 36.01
CA LYS A 35 -16.78 10.45 37.33
C LYS A 35 -16.23 9.02 37.37
N SER A 36 -15.06 8.77 36.90
CA SER A 36 -14.43 7.45 36.93
C SER A 36 -12.98 7.54 37.37
N SER A 37 -12.58 6.63 38.26
CA SER A 37 -11.19 6.50 38.74
C SER A 37 -10.25 5.84 37.72
N GLY A 38 -10.74 5.42 36.54
CA GLY A 38 -9.89 4.79 35.51
C GLY A 38 -10.54 4.70 34.12
N LEU A 39 -9.69 4.66 33.09
CA LEU A 39 -10.07 4.59 31.68
C LEU A 39 -10.10 3.16 31.12
N GLY A 40 -9.94 2.14 31.97
CA GLY A 40 -9.83 0.74 31.58
C GLY A 40 -8.37 0.24 31.68
N SER A 41 -8.14 -0.96 31.15
CA SER A 41 -6.80 -1.54 31.11
C SER A 41 -6.30 -1.60 29.67
N PHE A 42 -5.21 -0.93 29.40
CA PHE A 42 -4.55 -0.94 28.10
C PHE A 42 -4.21 -2.35 27.63
N TRP A 43 -3.63 -3.17 28.49
CA TRP A 43 -3.21 -4.54 28.14
C TRP A 43 -4.37 -5.45 27.80
N VAL A 44 -5.49 -5.31 28.52
CA VAL A 44 -6.72 -6.07 28.24
C VAL A 44 -7.31 -5.65 26.90
N ASP A 45 -7.37 -4.36 26.63
CA ASP A 45 -7.87 -3.84 25.35
C ASP A 45 -6.98 -4.30 24.20
N LEU A 46 -5.67 -4.14 24.33
CA LEU A 46 -4.69 -4.57 23.31
C LEU A 46 -4.85 -6.05 22.97
N THR A 47 -4.88 -6.92 23.99
CA THR A 47 -5.05 -8.37 23.79
C THR A 47 -6.37 -8.71 23.11
N ARG A 48 -7.47 -8.08 23.53
CA ARG A 48 -8.80 -8.30 22.93
C ARG A 48 -8.85 -7.83 21.49
N ILE A 49 -8.24 -6.69 21.17
CA ILE A 49 -8.19 -6.17 19.81
C ILE A 49 -7.42 -7.12 18.90
N VAL A 50 -6.25 -7.59 19.33
CA VAL A 50 -5.47 -8.56 18.56
C VAL A 50 -6.28 -9.83 18.31
N VAL A 51 -6.82 -10.44 19.38
CA VAL A 51 -7.43 -11.78 19.29
C VAL A 51 -8.81 -11.76 18.63
N HIS A 52 -9.64 -10.72 18.87
CA HIS A 52 -11.03 -10.74 18.42
C HIS A 52 -11.30 -9.86 17.19
N ILE A 53 -10.38 -8.95 16.85
CA ILE A 53 -10.54 -8.08 15.67
C ILE A 53 -9.47 -8.37 14.63
N LEU A 54 -8.19 -8.15 14.98
CA LEU A 54 -7.12 -8.18 14.00
C LEU A 54 -6.86 -9.59 13.47
N LEU A 55 -6.72 -10.59 14.33
CA LEU A 55 -6.43 -11.96 13.87
C LEU A 55 -7.54 -12.54 12.99
N PRO A 56 -8.84 -12.51 13.34
CA PRO A 56 -9.89 -13.04 12.48
C PRO A 56 -9.99 -12.30 11.15
N LEU A 57 -9.92 -10.97 11.18
CA LEU A 57 -9.99 -10.15 9.99
C LEU A 57 -8.83 -10.44 9.04
N ASN A 58 -7.61 -10.47 9.57
CA ASN A 58 -6.42 -10.73 8.77
C ASN A 58 -6.35 -12.16 8.24
N LEU A 59 -6.91 -13.13 8.95
CA LEU A 59 -7.05 -14.48 8.42
C LEU A 59 -7.92 -14.50 7.16
N VAL A 60 -9.07 -13.83 7.20
CA VAL A 60 -9.97 -13.74 6.04
C VAL A 60 -9.28 -13.02 4.86
N ILE A 61 -8.66 -11.88 5.11
CA ILE A 61 -7.96 -11.12 4.07
C ILE A 61 -6.78 -11.92 3.50
N SER A 62 -6.00 -12.61 4.34
CA SER A 62 -4.90 -13.47 3.87
C SER A 62 -5.41 -14.58 2.95
N LEU A 63 -6.54 -15.20 3.26
CA LEU A 63 -7.15 -16.23 2.41
C LEU A 63 -7.61 -15.65 1.07
N LEU A 64 -8.19 -14.45 1.06
CA LEU A 64 -8.56 -13.76 -0.18
C LEU A 64 -7.33 -13.43 -1.03
N LEU A 65 -6.25 -12.95 -0.42
CA LEU A 65 -5.00 -12.64 -1.09
C LEU A 65 -4.34 -13.91 -1.68
N VAL A 66 -4.30 -15.00 -0.92
CA VAL A 66 -3.81 -16.30 -1.42
C VAL A 66 -4.66 -16.79 -2.60
N GLY A 67 -5.99 -16.68 -2.49
CA GLY A 67 -6.91 -16.99 -3.60
C GLY A 67 -6.70 -16.10 -4.83
N GLY A 68 -6.18 -14.88 -4.63
CA GLY A 68 -5.78 -13.95 -5.68
C GLY A 68 -4.37 -14.18 -6.26
N GLY A 69 -3.60 -15.14 -5.70
CA GLY A 69 -2.26 -15.50 -6.20
C GLY A 69 -1.09 -14.93 -5.39
N VAL A 70 -1.34 -14.30 -4.23
CA VAL A 70 -0.26 -13.84 -3.35
C VAL A 70 0.39 -15.02 -2.66
N ILE A 71 1.72 -15.04 -2.61
CA ILE A 71 2.51 -16.15 -2.05
C ILE A 71 2.26 -16.32 -0.56
N GLN A 72 2.03 -17.58 -0.13
CA GLN A 72 1.93 -17.94 1.28
C GLN A 72 2.52 -19.34 1.50
N ASN A 73 3.78 -19.41 1.85
CA ASN A 73 4.48 -20.66 2.18
C ASN A 73 5.62 -20.42 3.15
N LEU A 74 6.39 -21.47 3.46
CA LEU A 74 7.56 -21.40 4.35
C LEU A 74 8.87 -21.67 3.62
N LYS A 75 8.85 -21.73 2.28
CA LYS A 75 10.09 -21.83 1.48
C LYS A 75 10.82 -20.48 1.55
N SER A 76 12.16 -20.53 1.48
CA SER A 76 12.97 -19.31 1.39
C SER A 76 12.94 -18.74 -0.02
N ALA A 77 13.00 -19.61 -1.00
CA ALA A 77 12.98 -19.30 -2.42
C ALA A 77 12.67 -20.53 -3.25
N GLU A 78 12.41 -20.30 -4.52
CA GLU A 78 12.27 -21.33 -5.54
C GLU A 78 13.01 -20.91 -6.79
N THR A 79 13.75 -21.84 -7.39
CA THR A 79 14.40 -21.64 -8.67
C THR A 79 13.43 -22.06 -9.77
N VAL A 80 13.15 -21.17 -10.71
CA VAL A 80 12.26 -21.39 -11.83
C VAL A 80 13.02 -21.22 -13.13
N SER A 81 12.74 -22.07 -14.12
CA SER A 81 13.34 -21.93 -15.45
C SER A 81 12.73 -20.73 -16.16
N LEU A 82 13.57 -19.94 -16.81
CA LEU A 82 13.14 -18.86 -17.68
C LEU A 82 12.48 -19.43 -18.94
N VAL A 83 11.48 -18.75 -19.46
CA VAL A 83 10.84 -19.11 -20.75
C VAL A 83 11.84 -18.87 -21.89
N GLU A 84 12.59 -17.78 -21.81
CA GLU A 84 13.65 -17.44 -22.72
C GLU A 84 14.95 -17.18 -21.92
N PRO A 85 16.06 -17.81 -22.29
CA PRO A 85 17.36 -17.53 -21.67
C PRO A 85 17.76 -16.07 -21.89
N ILE A 86 18.46 -15.49 -20.93
CA ILE A 86 19.03 -14.16 -21.06
C ILE A 86 20.56 -14.22 -21.01
N ALA A 87 21.22 -13.36 -21.76
CA ALA A 87 22.66 -13.20 -21.70
C ALA A 87 23.00 -12.01 -20.80
N VAL A 88 24.01 -12.22 -19.94
CA VAL A 88 24.48 -11.20 -18.99
C VAL A 88 25.98 -11.01 -19.19
N SER A 89 26.42 -9.75 -19.24
CA SER A 89 27.83 -9.40 -19.36
C SER A 89 28.63 -9.78 -18.10
N ALA A 90 29.94 -9.72 -18.15
CA ALA A 90 30.82 -9.94 -17.01
C ALA A 90 30.57 -8.92 -15.85
N GLU A 91 30.05 -7.75 -16.19
CA GLU A 91 29.69 -6.67 -15.25
C GLU A 91 28.29 -6.85 -14.64
N GLY A 92 27.52 -7.86 -15.10
CA GLY A 92 26.17 -8.15 -14.60
C GLY A 92 25.06 -7.41 -15.33
N GLU A 93 25.32 -6.79 -16.48
CA GLU A 93 24.34 -6.11 -17.30
C GLU A 93 23.70 -7.07 -18.31
N ILE A 94 22.37 -6.95 -18.51
CA ILE A 94 21.67 -7.75 -19.51
C ILE A 94 22.08 -7.24 -20.89
N LEU A 95 22.50 -8.17 -21.75
CA LEU A 95 22.84 -7.88 -23.13
C LEU A 95 21.56 -7.90 -23.97
N GLU A 96 21.09 -6.70 -24.35
CA GLU A 96 19.95 -6.53 -25.25
C GLU A 96 20.34 -7.02 -26.66
N ASP A 97 19.39 -7.57 -27.39
CA ASP A 97 19.55 -8.11 -28.74
C ASP A 97 20.60 -9.25 -28.88
N ALA A 98 20.96 -9.90 -27.77
CA ALA A 98 21.86 -11.04 -27.78
C ALA A 98 21.20 -12.30 -28.38
N VAL A 99 21.88 -12.91 -29.33
CA VAL A 99 21.53 -14.24 -29.86
C VAL A 99 22.27 -15.29 -29.05
N ILE A 100 21.51 -16.15 -28.38
CA ILE A 100 22.01 -17.20 -27.50
C ILE A 100 21.89 -18.55 -28.21
N ASP A 101 23.03 -19.22 -28.40
CA ASP A 101 23.08 -20.60 -28.84
C ASP A 101 23.36 -21.49 -27.61
N LEU A 102 22.33 -22.25 -27.21
CA LEU A 102 22.43 -23.12 -26.03
C LEU A 102 23.25 -24.38 -26.29
N ASP A 103 23.40 -24.82 -27.56
CA ASP A 103 24.16 -26.03 -27.90
C ASP A 103 25.67 -25.76 -27.84
N THR A 104 26.05 -24.56 -28.24
CA THR A 104 27.48 -24.14 -28.22
C THR A 104 27.85 -23.27 -27.03
N GLU A 105 26.86 -22.93 -26.17
CA GLU A 105 27.01 -22.02 -25.05
C GLU A 105 27.65 -20.67 -25.44
N THR A 106 27.29 -20.16 -26.64
CA THR A 106 27.83 -18.92 -27.17
C THR A 106 26.77 -17.82 -27.19
N VAL A 107 27.22 -16.61 -26.90
CA VAL A 107 26.41 -15.39 -26.95
C VAL A 107 26.98 -14.47 -28.02
N THR A 108 26.17 -14.04 -28.95
CA THR A 108 26.55 -13.09 -30.01
C THR A 108 25.69 -11.84 -29.92
N VAL A 109 26.31 -10.67 -30.04
CA VAL A 109 25.64 -9.37 -30.15
C VAL A 109 26.16 -8.71 -31.43
N ASP A 110 25.28 -8.25 -32.29
CA ASP A 110 25.63 -7.67 -33.60
C ASP A 110 26.49 -8.58 -34.49
N GLY A 111 26.40 -9.90 -34.27
CA GLY A 111 27.17 -10.89 -35.04
C GLY A 111 28.58 -11.16 -34.51
N GLU A 112 29.00 -10.52 -33.42
CA GLU A 112 30.28 -10.77 -32.76
C GLU A 112 30.09 -11.60 -31.48
N ILE A 113 30.99 -12.57 -31.23
CA ILE A 113 30.93 -13.40 -30.02
C ILE A 113 31.36 -12.57 -28.81
N VAL A 114 30.50 -12.46 -27.82
CA VAL A 114 30.81 -11.79 -26.54
C VAL A 114 31.56 -12.76 -25.63
N SER A 115 32.82 -12.50 -25.44
CA SER A 115 33.64 -13.28 -24.50
C SER A 115 33.22 -12.98 -23.06
N ASN A 116 33.09 -14.05 -22.23
CA ASN A 116 32.69 -13.98 -20.82
C ASN A 116 31.21 -13.57 -20.54
N ALA A 117 30.35 -13.63 -21.53
CA ALA A 117 28.90 -13.55 -21.26
C ALA A 117 28.43 -14.82 -20.52
N GLN A 118 27.52 -14.64 -19.57
CA GLN A 118 26.87 -15.74 -18.86
C GLN A 118 25.45 -15.94 -19.41
N ILE A 119 25.11 -17.19 -19.71
CA ILE A 119 23.74 -17.55 -20.10
C ILE A 119 22.97 -17.91 -18.83
N VAL A 120 21.94 -17.15 -18.54
CA VAL A 120 21.05 -17.36 -17.39
C VAL A 120 19.77 -18.02 -17.89
N THR A 121 19.56 -19.27 -17.48
CA THR A 121 18.39 -20.10 -17.83
C THR A 121 17.40 -20.24 -16.67
N GLU A 122 17.78 -19.81 -15.47
CA GLU A 122 16.99 -19.97 -14.25
C GLU A 122 16.92 -18.66 -13.49
N GLN A 123 15.78 -18.42 -12.85
CA GLN A 123 15.55 -17.26 -11.98
C GLN A 123 15.27 -17.72 -10.56
N PHE A 124 15.91 -17.06 -9.61
CA PHE A 124 15.66 -17.25 -8.19
C PHE A 124 14.51 -16.37 -7.73
N VAL A 125 13.37 -17.00 -7.38
CA VAL A 125 12.16 -16.30 -6.95
C VAL A 125 12.05 -16.39 -5.43
N PRO A 126 12.09 -15.26 -4.69
CA PRO A 126 11.92 -15.28 -3.24
C PRO A 126 10.48 -15.71 -2.88
N MET A 127 10.38 -16.55 -1.86
CA MET A 127 9.13 -17.10 -1.35
C MET A 127 8.90 -16.67 0.11
N GLY A 128 7.89 -17.22 0.76
CA GLY A 128 7.64 -17.05 2.18
C GLY A 128 6.18 -16.70 2.51
N PRO A 129 5.88 -16.32 3.76
CA PRO A 129 4.52 -16.01 4.23
C PRO A 129 4.10 -14.58 3.88
N ALA A 130 4.12 -14.21 2.59
CA ALA A 130 3.86 -12.85 2.13
C ALA A 130 2.41 -12.42 2.36
N ALA A 131 1.41 -13.25 1.99
CA ALA A 131 0.00 -12.86 2.09
C ALA A 131 -0.44 -12.49 3.50
N SER A 132 0.04 -13.21 4.52
CA SER A 132 -0.29 -12.89 5.91
C SER A 132 0.34 -11.58 6.39
N GLN A 133 1.54 -11.25 5.91
CA GLN A 133 2.15 -9.95 6.18
C GLN A 133 1.44 -8.83 5.42
N VAL A 134 1.11 -9.04 4.13
CA VAL A 134 0.37 -8.07 3.32
C VAL A 134 -0.99 -7.76 3.95
N ALA A 135 -1.72 -8.74 4.45
CA ALA A 135 -3.00 -8.53 5.12
C ALA A 135 -2.87 -7.56 6.29
N ILE A 136 -1.96 -7.82 7.24
CA ILE A 136 -1.83 -6.96 8.43
C ILE A 136 -1.17 -5.62 8.13
N LYS A 137 -0.23 -5.55 7.17
CA LYS A 137 0.36 -4.26 6.80
C LYS A 137 -0.68 -3.28 6.26
N GLN A 138 -1.71 -3.78 5.57
CA GLN A 138 -2.80 -2.96 5.05
C GLN A 138 -3.85 -2.65 6.13
N THR A 139 -4.40 -3.67 6.80
CA THR A 139 -5.42 -3.47 7.83
C THR A 139 -4.93 -2.72 9.04
N GLY A 140 -3.66 -2.88 9.38
CA GLY A 140 -2.99 -2.18 10.47
C GLY A 140 -2.56 -0.75 10.13
N THR A 141 -2.67 -0.36 8.86
CA THR A 141 -2.20 0.94 8.34
C THR A 141 -0.73 1.24 8.68
N ASN A 142 0.12 0.22 8.69
CA ASN A 142 1.56 0.39 8.90
C ASN A 142 2.33 0.46 7.58
N GLY A 143 1.79 -0.16 6.53
CA GLY A 143 2.46 -0.24 5.24
C GLY A 143 3.72 -1.10 5.27
N GLY A 144 4.63 -0.80 4.35
CA GLY A 144 5.83 -1.57 4.10
C GLY A 144 5.62 -2.65 3.04
N GLY A 145 6.69 -3.32 2.65
CA GLY A 145 6.69 -4.37 1.64
C GLY A 145 7.41 -5.63 2.11
N TYR A 146 6.89 -6.78 1.73
CA TYR A 146 7.59 -8.05 1.87
C TYR A 146 8.73 -8.14 0.85
N MET A 147 8.48 -7.69 -0.38
CA MET A 147 9.37 -7.76 -1.54
C MET A 147 10.13 -6.45 -1.83
N GLY A 148 10.17 -5.49 -0.95
CA GLY A 148 10.93 -4.24 -1.11
C GLY A 148 10.18 -3.12 -1.82
N VAL A 149 9.66 -3.33 -3.04
CA VAL A 149 8.86 -2.32 -3.76
C VAL A 149 7.38 -2.32 -3.35
N ASN A 150 7.08 -2.90 -2.22
CA ASN A 150 5.73 -2.96 -1.64
C ASN A 150 4.71 -3.65 -2.57
N SER A 151 3.49 -3.14 -2.59
CA SER A 151 2.39 -3.67 -3.41
C SER A 151 2.48 -3.28 -4.90
N ALA A 152 3.60 -2.68 -5.33
CA ALA A 152 3.98 -2.63 -6.74
C ALA A 152 4.55 -3.99 -7.21
N HIS A 153 5.09 -4.80 -6.30
CA HIS A 153 5.65 -6.10 -6.66
C HIS A 153 4.58 -7.12 -7.05
N PRO A 154 4.73 -7.84 -8.21
CA PRO A 154 3.73 -8.80 -8.67
C PRO A 154 3.42 -9.93 -7.69
N LEU A 155 4.39 -10.34 -6.86
CA LEU A 155 4.20 -11.43 -5.89
C LEU A 155 3.47 -10.99 -4.61
N GLU A 156 3.38 -9.68 -4.35
CA GLU A 156 2.57 -9.13 -3.26
C GLU A 156 1.18 -8.71 -3.70
N ASN A 157 1.06 -8.20 -4.94
CA ASN A 157 -0.17 -7.66 -5.49
C ASN A 157 -0.26 -8.00 -6.99
N PRO A 158 -0.58 -9.25 -7.34
CA PRO A 158 -0.46 -9.74 -8.71
C PRO A 158 -1.48 -9.18 -9.70
N ASN A 159 -2.67 -8.77 -9.24
CA ASN A 159 -3.77 -8.41 -10.14
C ASN A 159 -4.75 -7.39 -9.56
N ALA A 160 -5.74 -6.99 -10.37
CA ALA A 160 -6.73 -5.99 -9.97
C ALA A 160 -7.59 -6.42 -8.77
N PHE A 161 -7.83 -7.72 -8.59
CA PHE A 161 -8.59 -8.23 -7.44
C PHE A 161 -7.81 -8.04 -6.13
N THR A 162 -6.54 -8.44 -6.10
CA THR A 162 -5.68 -8.25 -4.92
C THR A 162 -5.48 -6.78 -4.64
N ASN A 163 -5.28 -5.95 -5.67
CA ASN A 163 -5.17 -4.51 -5.54
C ASN A 163 -6.42 -3.88 -4.88
N LEU A 164 -7.61 -4.32 -5.28
CA LEU A 164 -8.86 -3.85 -4.66
C LEU A 164 -8.99 -4.28 -3.20
N ILE A 165 -8.68 -5.55 -2.89
CA ILE A 165 -8.74 -6.07 -1.51
C ILE A 165 -7.76 -5.31 -0.60
N GLU A 166 -6.55 -5.07 -1.06
CA GLU A 166 -5.55 -4.31 -0.29
C GLU A 166 -5.98 -2.87 -0.07
N MET A 167 -6.44 -2.17 -1.11
CA MET A 167 -6.95 -0.79 -0.97
C MET A 167 -8.13 -0.67 0.01
N ILE A 168 -9.10 -1.59 -0.08
CA ILE A 168 -10.22 -1.61 0.88
C ILE A 168 -9.70 -1.84 2.30
N SER A 169 -8.74 -2.74 2.46
CA SER A 169 -8.15 -3.08 3.76
C SER A 169 -7.49 -1.90 4.45
N ILE A 170 -6.87 -0.98 3.69
CA ILE A 170 -6.24 0.24 4.22
C ILE A 170 -7.26 1.10 4.99
N LEU A 171 -8.45 1.30 4.44
CA LEU A 171 -9.47 2.20 5.01
C LEU A 171 -10.47 1.49 5.94
N LEU A 172 -10.50 0.16 5.94
CA LEU A 172 -11.56 -0.62 6.58
C LEU A 172 -11.70 -0.33 8.08
N ILE A 173 -10.63 -0.48 8.84
CA ILE A 173 -10.66 -0.25 10.28
C ILE A 173 -10.78 1.23 10.62
N PRO A 174 -10.01 2.17 10.03
CA PRO A 174 -10.18 3.61 10.27
C PRO A 174 -11.62 4.10 10.04
N ALA A 175 -12.24 3.67 8.95
CA ALA A 175 -13.64 4.00 8.66
C ALA A 175 -14.61 3.41 9.70
N ALA A 176 -14.44 2.14 10.08
CA ALA A 176 -15.28 1.47 11.08
C ALA A 176 -15.19 2.14 12.47
N LEU A 177 -14.03 2.68 12.82
CA LEU A 177 -13.82 3.37 14.09
C LEU A 177 -14.64 4.65 14.22
N CYS A 178 -14.97 5.34 13.13
CA CYS A 178 -15.90 6.49 13.14
C CYS A 178 -17.28 6.09 13.64
N PHE A 179 -17.80 4.96 13.16
CA PHE A 179 -19.10 4.44 13.60
C PHE A 179 -19.06 3.89 15.04
N THR A 180 -17.92 3.26 15.40
CA THR A 180 -17.67 2.80 16.76
C THR A 180 -17.71 3.98 17.76
N PHE A 181 -17.05 5.09 17.42
CA PHE A 181 -17.11 6.34 18.18
C PHE A 181 -18.55 6.83 18.35
N GLY A 182 -19.29 6.97 17.23
CA GLY A 182 -20.68 7.42 17.26
C GLY A 182 -21.58 6.54 18.13
N SER A 183 -21.35 5.23 18.13
CA SER A 183 -22.07 4.28 18.98
C SER A 183 -21.68 4.44 20.45
N ALA A 184 -20.40 4.62 20.73
CA ALA A 184 -19.87 4.74 22.09
C ALA A 184 -20.37 6.02 22.79
N VAL A 185 -20.39 7.16 22.08
CA VAL A 185 -20.93 8.43 22.61
C VAL A 185 -22.46 8.49 22.56
N LYS A 186 -23.14 7.39 22.17
CA LYS A 186 -24.60 7.29 22.01
C LYS A 186 -25.20 8.33 21.05
N ASN A 187 -24.39 8.80 20.12
CA ASN A 187 -24.82 9.75 19.08
C ASN A 187 -24.25 9.34 17.72
N LYS A 188 -24.98 8.48 17.02
CA LYS A 188 -24.56 7.97 15.70
C LYS A 188 -24.33 9.08 14.67
N LYS A 189 -25.06 10.22 14.80
CA LYS A 189 -24.90 11.36 13.87
C LYS A 189 -23.49 11.97 13.95
N GLN A 190 -22.87 11.98 15.12
CA GLN A 190 -21.49 12.47 15.28
C GLN A 190 -20.49 11.58 14.56
N GLY A 191 -20.62 10.26 14.69
CA GLY A 191 -19.76 9.33 13.95
C GLY A 191 -19.91 9.45 12.44
N VAL A 192 -21.15 9.59 11.96
CA VAL A 192 -21.43 9.82 10.53
C VAL A 192 -20.88 11.17 10.06
N ALA A 193 -21.01 12.24 10.85
CA ALA A 193 -20.48 13.56 10.48
C ALA A 193 -18.96 13.54 10.32
N ILE A 194 -18.23 12.90 11.24
CA ILE A 194 -16.78 12.75 11.14
C ILE A 194 -16.40 11.90 9.93
N PHE A 195 -17.07 10.77 9.74
CA PHE A 195 -16.85 9.92 8.57
C PHE A 195 -17.06 10.69 7.26
N MET A 196 -18.15 11.46 7.15
CA MET A 196 -18.46 12.22 5.94
C MET A 196 -17.45 13.36 5.69
N ALA A 197 -16.96 14.01 6.74
CA ALA A 197 -15.91 15.01 6.60
C ALA A 197 -14.62 14.41 6.03
N MET A 198 -14.17 13.28 6.59
CA MET A 198 -13.00 12.55 6.08
C MET A 198 -13.24 12.04 4.66
N PHE A 199 -14.40 11.46 4.39
CA PHE A 199 -14.74 10.92 3.08
C PHE A 199 -14.76 12.00 2.00
N LEU A 200 -15.34 13.17 2.29
CA LEU A 200 -15.34 14.29 1.35
C LEU A 200 -13.91 14.76 1.02
N CYS A 201 -13.06 14.91 2.04
CA CYS A 201 -11.65 15.25 1.83
C CYS A 201 -10.92 14.21 0.96
N LEU A 202 -11.15 12.92 1.22
CA LEU A 202 -10.57 11.83 0.44
C LEU A 202 -11.02 11.86 -1.01
N VAL A 203 -12.32 12.03 -1.26
CA VAL A 203 -12.88 12.08 -2.64
C VAL A 203 -12.32 13.26 -3.42
N VAL A 204 -12.20 14.42 -2.79
CA VAL A 204 -11.58 15.60 -3.43
C VAL A 204 -10.11 15.34 -3.74
N ALA A 205 -9.36 14.81 -2.79
CA ALA A 205 -7.95 14.48 -2.99
C ALA A 205 -7.75 13.45 -4.11
N LEU A 206 -8.52 12.36 -4.08
CA LEU A 206 -8.50 11.34 -5.13
C LEU A 206 -8.83 11.93 -6.52
N GLY A 207 -9.88 12.75 -6.60
CA GLY A 207 -10.26 13.42 -7.84
C GLY A 207 -9.14 14.32 -8.39
N CYS A 208 -8.49 15.09 -7.53
CA CYS A 208 -7.36 15.92 -7.91
C CYS A 208 -6.18 15.10 -8.42
N ILE A 209 -5.78 14.04 -7.70
CA ILE A 209 -4.66 13.16 -8.14
C ILE A 209 -5.02 12.50 -9.46
N ALA A 210 -6.20 11.88 -9.59
CA ALA A 210 -6.60 11.15 -10.78
C ALA A 210 -6.65 12.05 -12.03
N VAL A 211 -7.20 13.26 -11.89
CA VAL A 211 -7.27 14.23 -13.01
C VAL A 211 -5.87 14.70 -13.41
N THR A 212 -5.02 15.05 -12.45
CA THR A 212 -3.68 15.56 -12.75
C THR A 212 -2.79 14.48 -13.37
N GLU A 213 -2.87 13.24 -12.90
CA GLU A 213 -2.13 12.12 -13.47
C GLU A 213 -2.66 11.74 -14.86
N GLN A 214 -3.97 11.85 -15.11
CA GLN A 214 -4.55 11.59 -16.43
C GLN A 214 -4.21 12.69 -17.44
N VAL A 215 -4.11 13.95 -17.03
CA VAL A 215 -3.69 15.06 -17.88
C VAL A 215 -2.18 14.99 -18.18
N GLY A 216 -1.39 14.48 -17.23
CA GLY A 216 0.06 14.42 -17.32
C GLY A 216 0.71 15.81 -17.16
N THR A 217 1.96 15.92 -17.64
CA THR A 217 2.75 17.17 -17.56
C THR A 217 2.75 17.88 -18.92
N PRO A 218 1.95 18.95 -19.12
CA PRO A 218 1.79 19.59 -20.42
C PRO A 218 3.11 20.10 -21.04
N GLN A 219 4.09 20.46 -20.21
CA GLN A 219 5.39 20.94 -20.65
C GLN A 219 6.18 19.87 -21.44
N LEU A 220 6.03 18.59 -21.06
CA LEU A 220 6.68 17.49 -21.76
C LEU A 220 6.04 17.27 -23.14
N ALA A 221 4.72 17.42 -23.24
CA ALA A 221 3.99 17.31 -24.52
C ALA A 221 4.33 18.45 -25.49
N GLN A 222 4.46 19.67 -25.00
CA GLN A 222 4.76 20.85 -25.82
C GLN A 222 6.12 20.78 -26.52
N ASN A 223 7.09 20.14 -25.88
CA ASN A 223 8.44 19.99 -26.45
C ASN A 223 8.57 18.79 -27.40
N GLY A 224 7.48 18.04 -27.64
CA GLY A 224 7.49 16.86 -28.50
C GLY A 224 8.32 15.69 -27.97
N ALA A 225 8.78 15.78 -26.73
CA ALA A 225 9.60 14.74 -26.09
C ALA A 225 8.78 13.49 -25.72
N VAL A 226 7.48 13.64 -25.50
CA VAL A 226 6.58 12.55 -25.10
C VAL A 226 5.26 12.64 -25.86
N ASN A 227 4.82 11.54 -26.44
CA ASN A 227 3.47 11.41 -27.00
C ASN A 227 2.47 11.18 -25.84
N MET A 228 1.65 12.17 -25.57
CA MET A 228 0.68 12.13 -24.46
C MET A 228 -0.53 11.25 -24.74
N SER A 229 -0.91 11.08 -26.00
CA SER A 229 -1.99 10.16 -26.41
C SER A 229 -1.79 9.67 -27.83
N MET A 230 -2.10 8.41 -28.07
CA MET A 230 -2.14 7.76 -29.39
C MET A 230 -3.48 7.02 -29.51
N ALA A 231 -3.77 6.51 -30.73
CA ALA A 231 -5.02 5.76 -30.99
C ALA A 231 -5.22 4.56 -30.06
N GLU A 232 -4.14 3.98 -29.55
CA GLU A 232 -4.13 2.79 -28.70
C GLU A 232 -3.71 3.07 -27.23
N GLN A 233 -3.40 4.33 -26.91
CA GLN A 233 -2.99 4.76 -25.57
C GLN A 233 -3.78 5.97 -25.12
N ALA A 234 -4.41 5.88 -23.96
CA ALA A 234 -5.23 6.95 -23.40
C ALA A 234 -4.41 8.18 -22.94
N GLY A 235 -3.09 8.13 -22.99
CA GLY A 235 -2.21 9.18 -22.46
C GLY A 235 -2.13 9.21 -20.95
N GLY A 236 -1.64 10.33 -20.41
CA GLY A 236 -1.45 10.55 -18.99
C GLY A 236 -0.04 10.18 -18.52
N ASN A 237 0.19 10.31 -17.22
CA ASN A 237 1.47 10.04 -16.60
C ASN A 237 1.56 8.59 -16.11
N MET A 238 2.22 7.74 -16.86
CA MET A 238 2.48 6.34 -16.50
C MET A 238 3.87 6.12 -15.87
N GLU A 239 4.69 7.18 -15.75
CA GLU A 239 5.99 7.07 -15.12
C GLU A 239 5.84 6.53 -13.67
N GLY A 240 6.67 5.57 -13.31
CA GLY A 240 6.66 4.94 -11.99
C GLY A 240 5.37 4.19 -11.62
N LYS A 241 4.51 3.89 -12.60
CA LYS A 241 3.24 3.16 -12.41
C LYS A 241 3.26 1.83 -13.12
N GLU A 242 2.67 0.83 -12.46
CA GLU A 242 2.52 -0.50 -13.04
C GLU A 242 1.39 -0.52 -14.10
N THR A 243 1.68 -1.04 -15.28
CA THR A 243 0.71 -1.13 -16.39
C THR A 243 -0.54 -1.92 -16.02
N ARG A 244 -0.41 -2.96 -15.17
CA ARG A 244 -1.54 -3.80 -14.70
C ARG A 244 -2.54 -3.04 -13.83
N PHE A 245 -2.16 -1.90 -13.22
CA PHE A 245 -3.05 -1.07 -12.39
C PHE A 245 -3.44 0.23 -13.08
N GLY A 246 -2.60 0.72 -13.97
CA GLY A 246 -2.81 1.96 -14.69
C GLY A 246 -2.86 3.21 -13.78
N ILE A 247 -3.24 4.34 -14.36
CA ILE A 247 -3.32 5.61 -13.64
C ILE A 247 -4.40 5.57 -12.56
N ALA A 248 -5.57 4.99 -12.86
CA ALA A 248 -6.69 4.96 -11.92
C ALA A 248 -6.37 4.16 -10.64
N GLY A 249 -5.80 2.95 -10.79
CA GLY A 249 -5.39 2.12 -9.65
C GLY A 249 -4.28 2.75 -8.84
N SER A 250 -3.29 3.35 -9.49
CA SER A 250 -2.17 4.01 -8.84
C SER A 250 -2.61 5.28 -8.09
N SER A 251 -3.42 6.13 -8.71
CA SER A 251 -3.96 7.35 -8.09
C SER A 251 -4.83 7.05 -6.87
N THR A 252 -5.65 5.99 -6.97
CA THR A 252 -6.50 5.56 -5.85
C THR A 252 -5.67 5.08 -4.68
N TRP A 253 -4.66 4.27 -4.96
CA TRP A 253 -3.73 3.81 -3.92
C TRP A 253 -2.99 4.96 -3.25
N ALA A 254 -2.44 5.87 -4.05
CA ALA A 254 -1.72 7.04 -3.54
C ALA A 254 -2.59 7.91 -2.62
N ALA A 255 -3.85 8.15 -3.01
CA ALA A 255 -4.81 8.86 -2.16
C ALA A 255 -5.07 8.10 -0.84
N PHE A 256 -5.31 6.79 -0.91
CA PHE A 256 -5.67 5.98 0.26
C PHE A 256 -4.50 5.84 1.24
N THR A 257 -3.31 5.55 0.74
CA THR A 257 -2.14 5.34 1.59
C THR A 257 -1.69 6.61 2.31
N THR A 258 -1.73 7.76 1.64
CA THR A 258 -1.36 9.05 2.23
C THR A 258 -2.45 9.65 3.12
N ALA A 259 -3.71 9.32 2.87
CA ALA A 259 -4.82 9.68 3.76
C ALA A 259 -4.84 8.85 5.04
N ALA A 260 -4.46 7.57 4.96
CA ALA A 260 -4.56 6.59 6.05
C ALA A 260 -3.26 6.39 6.84
N SER A 261 -2.19 7.14 6.58
CA SER A 261 -0.89 6.90 7.22
C SER A 261 -0.38 5.45 7.04
N ASN A 262 -0.65 4.86 5.86
CA ASN A 262 -0.32 3.47 5.63
C ASN A 262 1.15 3.28 5.19
N GLY A 263 1.60 4.01 4.16
CA GLY A 263 2.96 3.96 3.64
C GLY A 263 3.23 2.84 2.62
N SER A 264 2.31 1.88 2.42
CA SER A 264 2.46 0.96 1.29
C SER A 264 2.12 1.65 -0.02
N VAL A 265 2.77 1.26 -1.10
CA VAL A 265 2.60 1.86 -2.43
C VAL A 265 2.46 0.77 -3.50
N ASN A 266 1.73 1.10 -4.58
CA ASN A 266 1.70 0.31 -5.81
C ASN A 266 2.29 1.08 -7.01
N SER A 267 2.87 2.25 -6.74
CA SER A 267 3.49 3.13 -7.73
C SER A 267 4.52 4.03 -7.06
N MET A 268 5.46 4.57 -7.82
CA MET A 268 6.50 5.48 -7.34
C MET A 268 5.94 6.89 -7.18
N HIS A 269 5.81 7.40 -5.95
CA HIS A 269 5.20 8.71 -5.69
C HIS A 269 6.04 9.89 -6.21
N ASP A 270 7.36 9.74 -6.28
CA ASP A 270 8.26 10.76 -6.87
C ASP A 270 8.02 11.00 -8.36
N SER A 271 7.44 10.02 -9.06
CA SER A 271 7.11 10.09 -10.48
C SER A 271 5.72 10.67 -10.76
N TYR A 272 5.01 11.12 -9.73
CA TYR A 272 3.73 11.80 -9.92
C TYR A 272 3.94 13.21 -10.48
N THR A 273 2.94 13.70 -11.21
CA THR A 273 2.95 15.09 -11.68
C THR A 273 3.08 16.05 -10.49
N PRO A 274 3.61 17.28 -10.69
CA PRO A 274 3.79 18.21 -9.58
C PRO A 274 2.50 18.48 -8.77
N LEU A 275 1.34 18.54 -9.43
CA LEU A 275 0.05 18.72 -8.76
C LEU A 275 -0.43 17.44 -8.07
N GLY A 276 -0.26 16.26 -8.69
CA GLY A 276 -0.57 14.98 -8.07
C GLY A 276 0.27 14.73 -6.81
N GLY A 277 1.58 14.96 -6.90
CA GLY A 277 2.50 14.87 -5.78
C GLY A 277 2.22 15.91 -4.67
N MET A 278 1.80 17.12 -5.04
CA MET A 278 1.36 18.13 -4.06
C MET A 278 0.19 17.62 -3.21
N VAL A 279 -0.79 16.95 -3.82
CA VAL A 279 -1.96 16.46 -3.07
C VAL A 279 -1.58 15.35 -2.09
N THR A 280 -0.73 14.40 -2.50
CA THR A 280 -0.23 13.36 -1.58
C THR A 280 0.56 13.96 -0.42
N MET A 281 1.45 14.94 -0.68
CA MET A 281 2.15 15.67 0.37
C MET A 281 1.21 16.45 1.30
N LEU A 282 0.15 17.06 0.75
CA LEU A 282 -0.84 17.80 1.54
C LEU A 282 -1.58 16.87 2.51
N LEU A 283 -1.98 15.67 2.05
CA LEU A 283 -2.63 14.68 2.92
C LEU A 283 -1.72 14.27 4.08
N MET A 284 -0.43 14.09 3.83
CA MET A 284 0.55 13.80 4.89
C MET A 284 0.76 15.01 5.82
N GLN A 285 0.85 16.23 5.29
CA GLN A 285 1.01 17.47 6.10
C GLN A 285 -0.20 17.78 6.98
N LEU A 286 -1.41 17.36 6.59
CA LEU A 286 -2.58 17.43 7.46
C LEU A 286 -2.50 16.53 8.71
N GLY A 287 -1.39 15.80 8.86
CA GLY A 287 -1.18 14.88 9.97
C GLY A 287 -1.88 13.55 9.78
N GLU A 288 -2.17 13.20 8.50
CA GLU A 288 -2.76 11.92 8.12
C GLU A 288 -4.04 11.61 8.91
N VAL A 289 -4.91 12.61 9.03
CA VAL A 289 -6.18 12.51 9.78
C VAL A 289 -7.39 12.25 8.88
N VAL A 290 -7.20 12.21 7.57
CA VAL A 290 -8.25 11.84 6.61
C VAL A 290 -8.36 10.32 6.57
N PHE A 291 -9.23 9.78 7.42
CA PHE A 291 -9.26 8.43 7.96
C PHE A 291 -8.06 8.13 8.88
N GLY A 292 -6.85 8.41 8.43
CA GLY A 292 -5.62 8.30 9.19
C GLY A 292 -5.26 6.86 9.55
N GLY A 293 -4.24 6.70 10.34
CA GLY A 293 -3.85 5.41 10.88
C GLY A 293 -4.91 4.83 11.82
N VAL A 294 -4.86 3.51 12.01
CA VAL A 294 -5.79 2.77 12.86
C VAL A 294 -5.82 3.32 14.30
N GLY A 295 -6.89 4.01 14.64
CA GLY A 295 -7.06 4.72 15.90
C GLY A 295 -6.54 6.15 15.89
N CYS A 296 -5.29 6.38 15.47
CA CYS A 296 -4.66 7.70 15.52
C CYS A 296 -5.33 8.73 14.60
N GLY A 297 -5.78 8.34 13.42
CA GLY A 297 -6.51 9.24 12.54
C GLY A 297 -7.77 9.80 13.18
N LEU A 298 -8.54 8.96 13.84
CA LEU A 298 -9.78 9.41 14.49
C LEU A 298 -9.51 10.31 15.69
N TYR A 299 -8.56 9.99 16.58
CA TYR A 299 -8.29 10.90 17.70
C TYR A 299 -7.62 12.21 17.23
N GLY A 300 -6.83 12.19 16.17
CA GLY A 300 -6.33 13.40 15.53
C GLY A 300 -7.46 14.28 14.98
N MET A 301 -8.41 13.69 14.25
CA MET A 301 -9.60 14.41 13.74
C MET A 301 -10.45 14.95 14.89
N LEU A 302 -10.61 14.21 15.98
CA LEU A 302 -11.32 14.69 17.17
C LEU A 302 -10.63 15.89 17.80
N ALA A 303 -9.29 15.93 17.82
CA ALA A 303 -8.54 17.08 18.30
C ALA A 303 -8.82 18.32 17.42
N PHE A 304 -8.84 18.19 16.10
CA PHE A 304 -9.24 19.29 15.19
C PHE A 304 -10.68 19.73 15.41
N ALA A 305 -11.61 18.79 15.60
CA ALA A 305 -13.01 19.12 15.90
C ALA A 305 -13.16 19.90 17.20
N ILE A 306 -12.42 19.52 18.25
CA ILE A 306 -12.39 20.23 19.54
C ILE A 306 -11.82 21.63 19.33
N LEU A 307 -10.68 21.76 18.65
CA LEU A 307 -10.05 23.05 18.38
C LEU A 307 -11.00 23.99 17.63
N THR A 308 -11.73 23.47 16.64
CA THR A 308 -12.70 24.27 15.86
C THR A 308 -13.85 24.83 16.71
N VAL A 309 -14.22 24.14 17.79
CA VAL A 309 -15.26 24.63 18.72
C VAL A 309 -14.74 25.77 19.60
N PHE A 310 -13.42 25.82 19.85
CA PHE A 310 -12.81 26.87 20.68
C PHE A 310 -12.38 28.12 19.91
N ILE A 311 -12.30 28.06 18.58
CA ILE A 311 -12.06 29.19 17.70
C ILE A 311 -13.38 29.84 17.27
#